data_fb53d85dd0cc086761a68ffe22333ca3
#
_entry.id   fb53d85dd0cc086761a68ffe22333ca3
#
_cell.length_a   1.000
_cell.length_b   1.000
_cell.length_c   1.000
_cell.angle_alpha   90.00
_cell.angle_beta   90.00
_cell.angle_gamma   90.00
#
_symmetry.space_group_name_H-M   'P 1'
#
loop_
_entity.id
_entity.type
_entity.pdbx_description
1 polymer ?
#
loop_
_entity_poly.entity_id
_entity_poly.type
_entity_poly.pdbx_seq_one_letter_code
_entity_poly.pdbx_strand_id
1 'polypeptide(L)'
;SIRNTMEKIYTDYNGDKSSDDWKKFETYLKRIWFSNGIHHHYSNDKFEPGFSIAFLEKLLNESNVELNKEAFEVIFNDEDSKKVNLDASKGLIKGSAVNFYGPDVTTEDVDFYYSEIKKVPNPKKPISLGLNSKLIKENGKLVEKVWKLGGMYSEEIENMIYWLKKAS
;
A
#
# COMPACT_ATOMS: atom_id res chain seq x y z
N SER A 1 4.29 4.63 9.23
CA SER A 1 4.05 3.26 8.70
C SER A 1 5.07 2.29 9.28
N ILE A 2 4.74 0.98 9.28
CA ILE A 2 5.65 -0.07 9.80
C ILE A 2 7.03 0.04 9.12
N ARG A 3 7.08 0.17 7.80
CA ARG A 3 8.33 0.32 7.05
C ARG A 3 9.19 1.48 7.57
N ASN A 4 8.64 2.68 7.64
CA ASN A 4 9.38 3.87 8.09
C ASN A 4 9.87 3.72 9.53
N THR A 5 9.07 3.09 10.39
CA THR A 5 9.46 2.80 11.79
C THR A 5 10.66 1.84 11.83
N MET A 6 10.63 0.75 11.06
CA MET A 6 11.74 -0.21 11.01
C MET A 6 13.01 0.40 10.40
N GLU A 7 12.89 1.24 9.38
CA GLU A 7 14.01 2.00 8.80
C GLU A 7 14.64 2.95 9.84
N LYS A 8 13.81 3.63 10.61
CA LYS A 8 14.29 4.54 11.65
C LYS A 8 15.01 3.78 12.78
N ILE A 9 14.45 2.65 13.23
CA ILE A 9 15.14 1.77 14.17
C ILE A 9 16.51 1.35 13.63
N TYR A 10 16.59 0.90 12.38
CA TYR A 10 17.84 0.47 11.76
C TYR A 10 18.92 1.55 11.77
N THR A 11 18.51 2.79 11.55
CA THR A 11 19.39 3.97 11.55
C THR A 11 19.81 4.38 12.97
N ASP A 12 18.85 4.45 13.88
CA ASP A 12 19.02 5.14 15.16
C ASP A 12 19.46 4.19 16.31
N TYR A 13 19.27 2.87 16.14
CA TYR A 13 19.71 1.90 17.14
C TYR A 13 21.23 1.82 17.24
N ASN A 14 21.73 2.04 18.47
CA ASN A 14 23.17 2.04 18.77
C ASN A 14 23.61 0.86 19.66
N GLY A 15 22.72 -0.12 19.91
CA GLY A 15 23.04 -1.29 20.71
C GLY A 15 23.80 -2.37 19.94
N ASP A 16 23.79 -3.60 20.47
CA ASP A 16 24.53 -4.73 19.89
C ASP A 16 23.91 -5.20 18.55
N LYS A 17 24.54 -4.79 17.47
CA LYS A 17 24.18 -5.20 16.09
C LYS A 17 24.78 -6.56 15.67
N SER A 18 25.55 -7.21 16.54
CA SER A 18 26.12 -8.55 16.27
C SER A 18 25.22 -9.70 16.73
N SER A 19 24.22 -9.41 17.55
CA SER A 19 23.31 -10.41 18.12
C SER A 19 22.47 -11.13 17.04
N ASP A 20 22.06 -12.37 17.34
CA ASP A 20 21.22 -13.13 16.42
C ASP A 20 19.85 -12.50 16.21
N ASP A 21 19.28 -11.88 17.23
CA ASP A 21 18.00 -11.19 17.10
C ASP A 21 18.11 -9.92 16.21
N TRP A 22 19.25 -9.21 16.26
CA TRP A 22 19.49 -8.13 15.32
C TRP A 22 19.60 -8.62 13.88
N LYS A 23 20.29 -9.72 13.63
CA LYS A 23 20.40 -10.32 12.28
C LYS A 23 19.02 -10.74 11.74
N LYS A 24 18.14 -11.24 12.60
CA LYS A 24 16.75 -11.56 12.24
C LYS A 24 15.97 -10.29 11.92
N PHE A 25 16.14 -9.21 12.71
CA PHE A 25 15.55 -7.91 12.45
C PHE A 25 16.02 -7.34 11.10
N GLU A 26 17.31 -7.37 10.81
CA GLU A 26 17.83 -6.95 9.50
C GLU A 26 17.23 -7.77 8.34
N THR A 27 17.09 -9.08 8.53
CA THR A 27 16.48 -9.97 7.53
C THR A 27 15.02 -9.59 7.29
N TYR A 28 14.27 -9.33 8.37
CA TYR A 28 12.89 -8.88 8.30
C TYR A 28 12.76 -7.53 7.58
N LEU A 29 13.61 -6.56 7.92
CA LEU A 29 13.64 -5.25 7.27
C LEU A 29 13.97 -5.37 5.78
N LYS A 30 14.91 -6.21 5.38
CA LYS A 30 15.23 -6.46 3.96
C LYS A 30 14.03 -7.04 3.20
N ARG A 31 13.25 -7.93 3.82
CA ARG A 31 12.00 -8.45 3.25
C ARG A 31 10.95 -7.34 3.07
N ILE A 32 10.80 -6.48 4.09
CA ILE A 32 9.91 -5.30 4.03
C ILE A 32 10.32 -4.36 2.88
N TRP A 33 11.60 -4.09 2.70
CA TRP A 33 12.09 -3.28 1.59
C TRP A 33 11.75 -3.89 0.23
N PHE A 34 12.04 -5.18 0.06
CA PHE A 34 11.79 -5.89 -1.19
C PHE A 34 10.30 -5.92 -1.55
N SER A 35 9.43 -6.16 -0.59
CA SER A 35 7.98 -6.29 -0.83
C SER A 35 7.19 -4.99 -0.62
N ASN A 36 7.85 -3.91 -0.22
CA ASN A 36 7.24 -2.64 0.15
C ASN A 36 6.19 -2.76 1.26
N GLY A 37 6.40 -3.68 2.21
CA GLY A 37 5.50 -3.96 3.32
C GLY A 37 5.76 -5.30 3.98
N ILE A 38 4.90 -5.67 4.93
CA ILE A 38 5.05 -6.88 5.75
C ILE A 38 4.52 -8.16 5.10
N HIS A 39 3.95 -8.08 3.91
CA HIS A 39 3.40 -9.23 3.19
C HIS A 39 4.26 -9.59 1.98
N HIS A 40 4.28 -10.87 1.63
CA HIS A 40 4.99 -11.37 0.47
C HIS A 40 4.57 -10.67 -0.83
N HIS A 41 5.53 -10.46 -1.72
CA HIS A 41 5.27 -9.84 -3.01
C HIS A 41 4.38 -10.71 -3.92
N TYR A 42 4.56 -12.03 -3.86
CA TYR A 42 3.89 -13.00 -4.74
C TYR A 42 2.78 -13.82 -4.09
N SER A 43 2.55 -13.68 -2.78
CA SER A 43 1.51 -14.40 -2.06
C SER A 43 0.75 -13.49 -1.10
N ASN A 44 -0.25 -14.04 -0.41
CA ASN A 44 -1.00 -13.33 0.62
C ASN A 44 -0.36 -13.44 2.00
N ASP A 45 0.69 -14.23 2.15
CA ASP A 45 1.31 -14.52 3.42
C ASP A 45 2.07 -13.31 3.97
N LYS A 46 2.04 -13.17 5.27
CA LYS A 46 2.83 -12.18 5.99
C LYS A 46 4.22 -12.75 6.31
N PHE A 47 5.23 -11.89 6.35
CA PHE A 47 6.54 -12.27 6.86
C PHE A 47 6.50 -12.45 8.38
N GLU A 48 7.02 -13.56 8.86
CA GLU A 48 7.29 -13.72 10.27
C GLU A 48 8.56 -12.94 10.65
N PRO A 49 8.53 -12.20 11.79
CA PRO A 49 9.66 -11.40 12.22
C PRO A 49 10.92 -12.25 12.52
N GLY A 50 10.73 -13.43 13.08
CA GLY A 50 11.82 -14.29 13.52
C GLY A 50 12.51 -13.85 14.82
N PHE A 51 12.18 -12.67 15.34
CA PHE A 51 12.59 -12.14 16.64
C PHE A 51 11.38 -11.98 17.56
N SER A 52 11.62 -11.82 18.87
CA SER A 52 10.56 -11.75 19.87
C SER A 52 9.91 -10.37 19.96
N ILE A 53 8.68 -10.33 20.52
CA ILE A 53 7.98 -9.10 20.90
C ILE A 53 8.87 -8.22 21.79
N ALA A 54 9.47 -8.81 22.86
CA ALA A 54 10.33 -8.10 23.79
C ALA A 54 11.56 -7.47 23.11
N PHE A 55 12.07 -8.11 22.06
CA PHE A 55 13.18 -7.54 21.29
C PHE A 55 12.75 -6.33 20.47
N LEU A 56 11.57 -6.35 19.86
CA LEU A 56 11.05 -5.17 19.15
C LEU A 56 10.77 -4.02 20.11
N GLU A 57 10.18 -4.28 21.27
CA GLU A 57 9.97 -3.27 22.31
C GLU A 57 11.29 -2.63 22.77
N LYS A 58 12.33 -3.44 22.97
CA LYS A 58 13.67 -2.96 23.26
C LYS A 58 14.19 -2.04 22.16
N LEU A 59 14.08 -2.45 20.89
CA LEU A 59 14.53 -1.65 19.76
C LEU A 59 13.80 -0.31 19.67
N LEU A 60 12.47 -0.30 19.84
CA LEU A 60 11.65 0.92 19.85
C LEU A 60 12.11 1.89 20.94
N ASN A 61 12.30 1.39 22.17
CA ASN A 61 12.74 2.19 23.32
C ASN A 61 14.15 2.75 23.13
N GLU A 62 15.11 1.91 22.75
CA GLU A 62 16.52 2.32 22.58
C GLU A 62 16.75 3.22 21.37
N SER A 63 15.88 3.17 20.37
CA SER A 63 15.92 4.06 19.19
C SER A 63 15.04 5.31 19.36
N ASN A 64 14.32 5.44 20.47
CA ASN A 64 13.34 6.51 20.70
C ASN A 64 12.33 6.66 19.55
N VAL A 65 11.77 5.53 19.12
CA VAL A 65 10.83 5.44 18.01
C VAL A 65 9.52 4.85 18.50
N GLU A 66 8.40 5.41 18.04
CA GLU A 66 7.07 4.91 18.38
C GLU A 66 6.48 4.09 17.24
N LEU A 67 5.77 3.04 17.59
CA LEU A 67 4.92 2.25 16.71
C LEU A 67 3.53 2.17 17.35
N ASN A 68 2.48 2.47 16.57
CA ASN A 68 1.13 2.37 17.10
C ASN A 68 0.78 0.91 17.42
N LYS A 69 -0.11 0.73 18.40
CA LYS A 69 -0.49 -0.59 18.91
C LYS A 69 -0.99 -1.53 17.84
N GLU A 70 -1.84 -1.05 16.93
CA GLU A 70 -2.41 -1.85 15.85
C GLU A 70 -1.31 -2.39 14.90
N ALA A 71 -0.35 -1.54 14.52
CA ALA A 71 0.77 -1.94 13.67
C ALA A 71 1.69 -2.93 14.39
N PHE A 72 1.88 -2.76 15.70
CA PHE A 72 2.65 -3.68 16.53
C PHE A 72 1.98 -5.07 16.59
N GLU A 73 0.67 -5.11 16.87
CA GLU A 73 -0.10 -6.36 16.91
C GLU A 73 -0.09 -7.08 15.57
N VAL A 74 -0.27 -6.37 14.46
CA VAL A 74 -0.26 -6.96 13.11
C VAL A 74 1.08 -7.64 12.77
N ILE A 75 2.22 -7.11 13.23
CA ILE A 75 3.53 -7.71 12.98
C ILE A 75 3.60 -9.15 13.52
N PHE A 76 3.03 -9.40 14.70
CA PHE A 76 3.10 -10.67 15.41
C PHE A 76 1.82 -11.52 15.32
N ASN A 77 0.81 -11.08 14.57
CA ASN A 77 -0.39 -11.86 14.35
C ASN A 77 -0.19 -12.86 13.20
N ASP A 78 -0.05 -14.13 13.51
CA ASP A 78 0.20 -15.20 12.54
C ASP A 78 -0.99 -15.45 11.59
N GLU A 79 -2.18 -15.01 11.97
CA GLU A 79 -3.39 -15.15 11.15
C GLU A 79 -3.56 -13.98 10.14
N ASP A 80 -2.74 -12.92 10.26
CA ASP A 80 -2.83 -11.79 9.35
C ASP A 80 -2.32 -12.15 7.97
N SER A 81 -3.08 -11.78 6.96
CA SER A 81 -2.76 -12.00 5.56
C SER A 81 -3.07 -10.78 4.71
N LYS A 82 -2.46 -10.71 3.54
CA LYS A 82 -2.71 -9.66 2.57
C LYS A 82 -4.16 -9.70 2.10
N LYS A 83 -4.84 -8.59 2.30
CA LYS A 83 -6.26 -8.44 1.94
C LYS A 83 -6.40 -8.08 0.46
N VAL A 84 -6.70 -9.06 -0.39
CA VAL A 84 -6.80 -8.85 -1.85
C VAL A 84 -8.21 -8.98 -2.41
N ASN A 85 -9.02 -9.88 -1.90
CA ASN A 85 -10.41 -10.05 -2.30
C ASN A 85 -11.17 -10.62 -1.10
N LEU A 86 -11.79 -9.74 -0.33
CA LEU A 86 -12.15 -10.02 1.04
C LEU A 86 -13.53 -10.65 1.21
N ASP A 87 -14.45 -10.29 0.34
CA ASP A 87 -15.86 -10.64 0.56
C ASP A 87 -16.57 -10.75 -0.78
N ALA A 88 -16.56 -11.96 -1.34
CA ALA A 88 -17.21 -12.25 -2.62
C ALA A 88 -18.73 -11.97 -2.60
N SER A 89 -19.38 -12.00 -1.41
CA SER A 89 -20.80 -11.71 -1.30
C SER A 89 -21.14 -10.25 -1.60
N LYS A 90 -20.18 -9.34 -1.45
CA LYS A 90 -20.33 -7.91 -1.77
C LYS A 90 -20.02 -7.56 -3.22
N GLY A 91 -19.69 -8.55 -4.04
CA GLY A 91 -19.28 -8.35 -5.42
C GLY A 91 -17.83 -7.88 -5.56
N LEU A 92 -17.35 -7.87 -6.81
CA LEU A 92 -15.95 -7.60 -7.13
C LEU A 92 -15.46 -6.22 -6.63
N ILE A 93 -16.28 -5.19 -6.73
CA ILE A 93 -15.90 -3.80 -6.43
C ILE A 93 -15.86 -3.55 -4.92
N LYS A 94 -16.95 -3.86 -4.21
CA LYS A 94 -17.04 -3.63 -2.76
C LYS A 94 -16.34 -4.70 -1.92
N GLY A 95 -16.18 -5.90 -2.47
CA GLY A 95 -15.54 -7.02 -1.79
C GLY A 95 -14.04 -7.06 -1.95
N SER A 96 -13.46 -6.19 -2.78
CA SER A 96 -12.04 -6.20 -3.11
C SER A 96 -11.26 -5.11 -2.33
N ALA A 97 -9.98 -5.34 -2.11
CA ALA A 97 -9.09 -4.38 -1.45
C ALA A 97 -8.53 -3.30 -2.40
N VAL A 98 -8.96 -3.27 -3.65
CA VAL A 98 -8.49 -2.30 -4.65
C VAL A 98 -9.03 -0.89 -4.38
N ASN A 99 -8.23 0.11 -4.68
CA ASN A 99 -8.56 1.51 -4.43
C ASN A 99 -8.96 2.27 -5.71
N PHE A 100 -9.58 1.58 -6.68
CA PHE A 100 -9.98 2.20 -7.96
C PHE A 100 -11.41 2.74 -7.94
N TYR A 101 -12.18 2.43 -6.90
CA TYR A 101 -13.59 2.78 -6.81
C TYR A 101 -13.93 3.43 -5.48
N GLY A 102 -14.86 4.38 -5.50
CA GLY A 102 -15.44 4.96 -4.29
C GLY A 102 -16.27 3.93 -3.51
N PRO A 103 -16.50 4.15 -2.21
CA PRO A 103 -17.23 3.19 -1.36
C PRO A 103 -18.70 3.03 -1.75
N ASP A 104 -19.27 4.00 -2.44
CA ASP A 104 -20.65 4.07 -2.91
C ASP A 104 -20.83 3.69 -4.39
N VAL A 105 -19.75 3.35 -5.08
CA VAL A 105 -19.77 2.90 -6.48
C VAL A 105 -20.15 1.43 -6.52
N THR A 106 -21.07 1.07 -7.42
CA THR A 106 -21.52 -0.31 -7.64
C THR A 106 -20.96 -0.90 -8.93
N THR A 107 -21.12 -2.20 -9.13
CA THR A 107 -20.72 -2.87 -10.38
C THR A 107 -21.48 -2.29 -11.57
N GLU A 108 -22.77 -2.06 -11.42
CA GLU A 108 -23.63 -1.47 -12.44
C GLU A 108 -23.19 -0.05 -12.82
N ASP A 109 -22.76 0.75 -11.84
CA ASP A 109 -22.20 2.09 -12.08
C ASP A 109 -20.93 2.02 -12.95
N VAL A 110 -20.06 1.06 -12.66
CA VAL A 110 -18.80 0.86 -13.40
C VAL A 110 -19.11 0.41 -14.83
N ASP A 111 -19.97 -0.57 -15.00
CA ASP A 111 -20.35 -1.09 -16.30
C ASP A 111 -21.01 0.00 -17.15
N PHE A 112 -21.92 0.77 -16.56
CA PHE A 112 -22.54 1.92 -17.22
C PHE A 112 -21.50 2.95 -17.64
N TYR A 113 -20.68 3.44 -16.72
CA TYR A 113 -19.69 4.48 -16.98
C TYR A 113 -18.74 4.11 -18.12
N TYR A 114 -18.15 2.93 -18.07
CA TYR A 114 -17.20 2.51 -19.10
C TYR A 114 -17.86 2.12 -20.42
N SER A 115 -19.12 1.67 -20.41
CA SER A 115 -19.86 1.44 -21.65
C SER A 115 -20.11 2.76 -22.40
N GLU A 116 -20.44 3.83 -21.70
CA GLU A 116 -20.65 5.15 -22.31
C GLU A 116 -19.34 5.72 -22.90
N ILE A 117 -18.23 5.58 -22.21
CA ILE A 117 -16.91 6.02 -22.74
C ILE A 117 -16.54 5.25 -24.00
N LYS A 118 -16.80 3.94 -24.06
CA LYS A 118 -16.51 3.09 -25.22
C LYS A 118 -17.35 3.46 -26.45
N LYS A 119 -18.47 4.14 -26.29
CA LYS A 119 -19.31 4.60 -27.43
C LYS A 119 -18.66 5.72 -28.25
N VAL A 120 -17.60 6.35 -27.76
CA VAL A 120 -16.90 7.45 -28.44
C VAL A 120 -15.49 7.02 -28.83
N PRO A 121 -15.32 6.05 -29.74
CA PRO A 121 -14.00 5.57 -30.10
C PRO A 121 -13.27 6.61 -30.95
N ASN A 122 -12.09 7.02 -30.49
CA ASN A 122 -11.15 7.76 -31.33
C ASN A 122 -9.94 6.85 -31.63
N PRO A 123 -9.83 6.25 -32.80
CA PRO A 123 -8.75 5.32 -33.13
C PRO A 123 -7.35 5.94 -33.08
N LYS A 124 -7.23 7.28 -33.18
CA LYS A 124 -5.96 7.99 -33.05
C LYS A 124 -5.59 8.32 -31.61
N LYS A 125 -6.53 8.21 -30.69
CA LYS A 125 -6.33 8.43 -29.25
C LYS A 125 -7.10 7.35 -28.48
N PRO A 126 -6.57 6.14 -28.40
CA PRO A 126 -7.22 5.08 -27.63
C PRO A 126 -7.39 5.54 -26.18
N ILE A 127 -8.59 5.34 -25.64
CA ILE A 127 -8.89 5.67 -24.26
C ILE A 127 -8.15 4.68 -23.36
N SER A 128 -7.24 5.17 -22.55
CA SER A 128 -6.66 4.39 -21.47
C SER A 128 -7.68 4.38 -20.32
N LEU A 129 -8.28 3.23 -20.09
CA LEU A 129 -9.20 3.04 -18.98
C LEU A 129 -8.40 2.46 -17.81
N GLY A 130 -8.39 3.15 -16.70
CA GLY A 130 -8.12 2.41 -15.58
C GLY A 130 -7.09 2.79 -14.53
N LEU A 131 -5.88 2.35 -14.63
CA LEU A 131 -4.96 2.17 -13.48
C LEU A 131 -4.49 3.46 -12.78
N ASN A 132 -4.67 4.62 -13.40
CA ASN A 132 -4.21 5.91 -12.88
C ASN A 132 -5.36 6.84 -12.49
N SER A 133 -6.47 6.26 -12.06
CA SER A 133 -7.66 7.02 -11.66
C SER A 133 -8.48 6.27 -10.63
N LYS A 134 -9.40 6.98 -10.00
CA LYS A 134 -10.42 6.44 -9.12
C LYS A 134 -11.79 6.91 -9.58
N LEU A 135 -12.71 5.98 -9.80
CA LEU A 135 -14.12 6.29 -10.08
C LEU A 135 -14.86 6.51 -8.76
N ILE A 136 -15.48 7.66 -8.61
CA ILE A 136 -16.25 8.04 -7.41
C ILE A 136 -17.61 8.60 -7.79
N LYS A 137 -18.49 8.75 -6.80
CA LYS A 137 -19.71 9.55 -6.94
C LYS A 137 -19.51 10.93 -6.29
N GLU A 138 -19.79 12.00 -7.05
CA GLU A 138 -19.89 13.37 -6.53
C GLU A 138 -21.30 13.91 -6.84
N ASN A 139 -22.04 14.23 -5.81
CA ASN A 139 -23.41 14.70 -5.95
C ASN A 139 -24.28 13.74 -6.81
N GLY A 140 -24.10 12.44 -6.61
CA GLY A 140 -24.84 11.37 -7.32
C GLY A 140 -24.38 11.13 -8.76
N LYS A 141 -23.36 11.82 -9.25
CA LYS A 141 -22.79 11.64 -10.60
C LYS A 141 -21.48 10.88 -10.53
N LEU A 142 -21.26 9.98 -11.47
CA LEU A 142 -20.00 9.27 -11.62
C LEU A 142 -18.93 10.22 -12.18
N VAL A 143 -17.80 10.31 -11.48
CA VAL A 143 -16.66 11.15 -11.83
C VAL A 143 -15.38 10.36 -11.72
N GLU A 144 -14.54 10.40 -12.75
CA GLU A 144 -13.21 9.81 -12.73
C GLU A 144 -12.19 10.83 -12.23
N LYS A 145 -11.59 10.55 -11.07
CA LYS A 145 -10.49 11.33 -10.51
C LYS A 145 -9.16 10.76 -11.00
N VAL A 146 -8.60 11.42 -12.00
CA VAL A 146 -7.29 11.03 -12.56
C VAL A 146 -6.17 11.45 -11.61
N TRP A 147 -5.19 10.59 -11.41
CA TRP A 147 -4.00 10.87 -10.62
C TRP A 147 -3.06 11.79 -11.41
N LYS A 148 -2.92 13.03 -10.96
CA LYS A 148 -2.12 14.04 -11.64
C LYS A 148 -1.65 15.10 -10.64
N LEU A 149 -0.70 15.94 -11.05
CA LEU A 149 -0.31 17.12 -10.29
C LEU A 149 -1.53 18.01 -9.99
N GLY A 150 -1.63 18.46 -8.75
CA GLY A 150 -2.77 19.23 -8.23
C GLY A 150 -4.01 18.39 -7.93
N GLY A 151 -3.94 17.06 -8.06
CA GLY A 151 -5.03 16.12 -7.77
C GLY A 151 -4.65 15.11 -6.70
N MET A 152 -5.30 13.93 -6.74
CA MET A 152 -4.96 12.81 -5.86
C MET A 152 -3.52 12.36 -6.10
N TYR A 153 -2.77 12.10 -5.03
CA TYR A 153 -1.34 11.72 -5.05
C TYR A 153 -0.42 12.78 -5.68
N SER A 154 -0.78 14.07 -5.58
CA SER A 154 0.00 15.16 -6.19
C SER A 154 1.45 15.20 -5.70
N GLU A 155 1.67 15.03 -4.39
CA GLU A 155 3.00 15.06 -3.78
C GLU A 155 3.88 13.90 -4.28
N GLU A 156 3.33 12.70 -4.31
CA GLU A 156 4.02 11.52 -4.81
C GLU A 156 4.36 11.64 -6.30
N ILE A 157 3.43 12.20 -7.09
CA ILE A 157 3.65 12.44 -8.52
C ILE A 157 4.72 13.51 -8.74
N GLU A 158 4.74 14.57 -7.94
CA GLU A 158 5.77 15.61 -8.00
C GLU A 158 7.16 15.02 -7.71
N ASN A 159 7.26 14.19 -6.67
CA ASN A 159 8.49 13.47 -6.34
C ASN A 159 8.94 12.53 -7.47
N MET A 160 8.03 11.79 -8.08
CA MET A 160 8.35 10.95 -9.25
C MET A 160 8.88 11.80 -10.42
N ILE A 161 8.24 12.90 -10.75
CA ILE A 161 8.67 13.81 -11.82
C ILE A 161 10.06 14.38 -11.51
N TYR A 162 10.31 14.78 -10.28
CA TYR A 162 11.61 15.29 -9.85
C TYR A 162 12.74 14.26 -10.12
N TRP A 163 12.53 13.03 -9.70
CA TRP A 163 13.54 11.99 -9.87
C TRP A 163 13.71 11.56 -11.34
N LEU A 164 12.62 11.49 -12.10
CA LEU A 164 12.68 11.22 -13.54
C LEU A 164 13.47 12.29 -14.30
N LYS A 165 13.28 13.57 -13.96
CA LYS A 165 14.08 14.67 -14.55
C LYS A 165 15.55 14.62 -14.17
N LYS A 166 15.89 14.06 -13.01
CA LYS A 166 17.29 13.87 -12.60
C LYS A 166 17.95 12.66 -13.27
N ALA A 167 17.17 11.69 -13.67
CA ALA A 167 17.66 10.48 -14.34
C ALA A 167 17.82 10.64 -15.85
N SER A 168 17.21 11.65 -16.45
CA SER A 168 17.31 11.99 -17.89
C SER A 168 18.44 12.96 -18.16
#